data_dade2b5bc6860472a60878256644c552
#
_entry.id   dade2b5bc6860472a60878256644c552
#
_cell.length_a   1.000
_cell.length_b   1.000
_cell.length_c   1.000
_cell.angle_alpha   90.00
_cell.angle_beta   90.00
_cell.angle_gamma   90.00
#
_symmetry.space_group_name_H-M   'P 1'
#
loop_
_entity.id
_entity.type
_entity.pdbx_description
1 polymer ?
#
loop_
_entity_poly.entity_id
_entity_poly.type
_entity_poly.pdbx_seq_one_letter_code
_entity_poly.pdbx_strand_id
1 'polypeptide(L)' 'MLKLEQALLVEGKYDAARLSNIVDGTILTTDGFRVFKDGALQRLLKRIAAAQGLVILTDSDAAGFKIRHFVTGLVGAEHV' A
#
# COMPACT_ATOMS: atom_id res chain seq x y z
N MET A 1 11.36 4.93 16.90
CA MET A 1 10.50 4.58 15.77
C MET A 1 11.13 3.49 14.93
N LEU A 2 10.30 2.60 14.42
CA LEU A 2 10.73 1.56 13.49
C LEU A 2 10.98 2.18 12.11
N LYS A 3 12.18 2.01 11.59
CA LYS A 3 12.51 2.45 10.22
C LYS A 3 12.22 1.33 9.24
N LEU A 4 11.47 1.65 8.18
CA LEU A 4 11.19 0.70 7.10
C LEU A 4 11.72 1.26 5.78
N GLU A 5 12.43 0.42 5.04
CA GLU A 5 12.91 0.75 3.70
C GLU A 5 11.79 0.60 2.69
N GLN A 6 10.95 -0.44 2.84
CA GLN A 6 9.79 -0.62 2.00
C GLN A 6 8.70 0.39 2.34
N ALA A 7 7.92 0.77 1.33
CA ALA A 7 6.73 1.56 1.53
C ALA A 7 5.62 0.68 2.12
N LEU A 8 4.78 1.28 2.96
CA LEU A 8 3.59 0.63 3.49
C LEU A 8 2.37 1.13 2.73
N LEU A 9 1.50 0.21 2.35
CA LEU A 9 0.22 0.53 1.75
C LEU A 9 -0.88 0.04 2.68
N VAL A 10 -1.74 0.94 3.12
CA VAL A 10 -2.87 0.64 4.01
C VAL A 10 -4.17 1.11 3.37
N GLU A 11 -5.31 0.68 3.91
CA GLU A 11 -6.59 0.97 3.28
C GLU A 11 -7.04 2.41 3.44
N GLY A 12 -6.88 3.00 4.62
CA GLY A 12 -7.42 4.31 4.91
C GLY A 12 -6.48 5.23 5.66
N LYS A 13 -6.85 6.51 5.70
CA LYS A 13 -6.04 7.57 6.33
C LYS A 13 -5.89 7.39 7.83
N TYR A 14 -6.85 6.75 8.51
CA TYR A 14 -6.74 6.49 9.94
C TYR A 14 -5.66 5.46 10.24
N ASP A 15 -5.59 4.43 9.43
CA ASP A 15 -4.53 3.42 9.54
C ASP A 15 -3.17 4.05 9.30
N ALA A 16 -3.07 4.91 8.27
CA ALA A 16 -1.84 5.62 7.98
C ALA A 16 -1.43 6.52 9.13
N ALA A 17 -2.37 7.23 9.73
CA ALA A 17 -2.10 8.11 10.86
C ALA A 17 -1.59 7.34 12.08
N ARG A 18 -2.18 6.18 12.39
CA ARG A 18 -1.73 5.33 13.49
C ARG A 18 -0.32 4.82 13.26
N LEU A 19 -0.05 4.33 12.06
CA LEU A 19 1.26 3.78 11.72
C LEU A 19 2.34 4.85 11.70
N SER A 20 2.01 6.08 11.32
CA SER A 20 2.97 7.18 11.29
C SER A 20 3.53 7.51 12.67
N ASN A 21 2.86 7.09 13.74
CA ASN A 21 3.33 7.29 15.10
C ASN A 21 4.41 6.29 15.52
N ILE A 22 4.52 5.16 14.82
CA ILE A 22 5.45 4.09 15.19
C ILE A 22 6.41 3.71 14.08
N VAL A 23 6.15 4.15 12.84
CA VAL A 23 6.96 3.82 11.67
C VAL A 23 7.50 5.09 11.04
N ASP A 24 8.80 5.10 10.79
CA ASP A 24 9.47 6.15 10.01
C ASP A 24 9.70 5.60 8.60
N GLY A 25 8.93 6.09 7.64
CA GLY A 25 8.99 5.61 6.27
C GLY A 25 7.84 6.13 5.43
N THR A 26 7.72 5.60 4.23
CA THR A 26 6.67 5.98 3.28
C THR A 26 5.39 5.19 3.59
N ILE A 27 4.30 5.90 3.83
CA ILE A 27 3.00 5.29 4.08
C ILE A 27 2.00 5.84 3.05
N LEU A 28 1.36 4.94 2.31
CA LEU A 28 0.40 5.27 1.28
C LEU A 28 -0.95 4.63 1.61
N THR A 29 -2.02 5.18 1.05
CA THR A 29 -3.36 4.63 1.23
C THR A 29 -3.98 4.26 -0.11
N THR A 30 -4.83 3.22 -0.11
CA THR A 30 -5.63 2.85 -1.27
C THR A 30 -6.90 3.69 -1.39
N ASP A 31 -7.29 4.36 -0.30
CA ASP A 31 -8.57 5.07 -0.21
C ASP A 31 -9.75 4.13 -0.50
N GLY A 32 -9.71 2.95 0.12
CA GLY A 32 -10.73 1.93 -0.13
C GLY A 32 -10.63 1.41 -1.56
N PHE A 33 -11.75 1.41 -2.28
CA PHE A 33 -11.79 0.90 -3.65
C PHE A 33 -11.31 1.90 -4.71
N ARG A 34 -10.90 3.08 -4.33
CA ARG A 34 -10.42 4.09 -5.27
C ARG A 34 -9.23 3.59 -6.08
N VAL A 35 -8.39 2.74 -5.48
CA VAL A 35 -7.20 2.19 -6.14
C VAL A 35 -7.53 1.45 -7.45
N PHE A 36 -8.73 0.88 -7.57
CA PHE A 36 -9.15 0.17 -8.77
C PHE A 36 -9.39 1.09 -9.98
N LYS A 37 -9.61 2.38 -9.73
CA LYS A 37 -10.01 3.34 -10.78
C LYS A 37 -9.05 4.52 -10.93
N ASP A 38 -8.18 4.75 -9.96
CA ASP A 38 -7.29 5.91 -9.96
C ASP A 38 -5.96 5.58 -10.64
N GLY A 39 -5.86 5.95 -11.91
CA GLY A 39 -4.65 5.69 -12.70
C GLY A 39 -3.41 6.37 -12.16
N ALA A 40 -3.54 7.57 -11.58
CA ALA A 40 -2.41 8.27 -10.99
C ALA A 40 -1.87 7.52 -9.77
N LEU A 41 -2.78 7.03 -8.91
CA LEU A 41 -2.40 6.23 -7.76
C LEU A 41 -1.74 4.92 -8.20
N GLN A 42 -2.28 4.26 -9.22
CA GLN A 42 -1.71 3.03 -9.77
C GLN A 42 -0.28 3.23 -10.27
N ARG A 43 -0.03 4.32 -11.00
CA ARG A 43 1.31 4.64 -11.49
C ARG A 43 2.27 4.95 -10.34
N LEU A 44 1.81 5.66 -9.34
CA LEU A 44 2.61 5.95 -8.15
C LEU A 44 3.01 4.67 -7.43
N LEU A 45 2.06 3.74 -7.23
CA LEU A 45 2.33 2.47 -6.57
C LEU A 45 3.35 1.63 -7.34
N LYS A 46 3.23 1.56 -8.66
CA LYS A 46 4.20 0.84 -9.49
C LYS A 46 5.61 1.41 -9.31
N ARG A 47 5.73 2.74 -9.35
CA ARG A 47 7.01 3.41 -9.22
C ARG A 47 7.64 3.19 -7.86
N ILE A 48 6.86 3.35 -6.79
CA ILE A 48 7.37 3.19 -5.43
C ILE A 48 7.73 1.74 -5.14
N ALA A 49 6.88 0.79 -5.57
CA ALA A 49 7.15 -0.63 -5.37
C ALA A 49 8.44 -1.06 -6.06
N ALA A 50 8.68 -0.58 -7.28
CA ALA A 50 9.91 -0.89 -8.01
C ALA A 50 11.15 -0.28 -7.36
N ALA A 51 11.01 0.91 -6.75
CA ALA A 51 12.14 1.62 -6.15
C ALA A 51 12.53 1.09 -4.78
N GLN A 52 11.56 0.77 -3.92
CA GLN A 52 11.85 0.43 -2.52
C GLN A 52 11.09 -0.79 -1.99
N GLY A 53 10.26 -1.40 -2.80
CA GLY A 53 9.40 -2.50 -2.35
C GLY A 53 8.15 -2.00 -1.65
N LEU A 54 7.17 -2.89 -1.51
CA LEU A 54 5.86 -2.53 -0.97
C LEU A 54 5.39 -3.59 0.02
N VAL A 55 4.93 -3.15 1.19
CA VAL A 55 4.26 -4.02 2.17
C VAL A 55 2.79 -3.60 2.18
N ILE A 56 1.91 -4.55 1.95
CA ILE A 56 0.46 -4.29 1.88
C ILE A 56 -0.19 -4.79 3.17
N LEU A 57 -0.83 -3.87 3.89
CA LEU A 57 -1.53 -4.16 5.13
C LEU A 57 -3.02 -3.86 4.94
N THR A 58 -3.82 -4.91 4.89
CA THR A 58 -5.27 -4.79 4.75
C THR A 58 -5.96 -5.67 5.78
N ASP A 59 -7.24 -5.40 6.01
CA ASP A 59 -8.06 -6.29 6.86
C ASP A 59 -8.22 -7.65 6.21
N SER A 60 -8.40 -8.68 7.04
CA SER A 60 -8.57 -10.06 6.57
C SER A 60 -10.04 -10.34 6.21
N ASP A 61 -10.60 -9.52 5.33
CA ASP A 61 -11.95 -9.66 4.81
C ASP A 61 -11.91 -9.73 3.28
N ALA A 62 -13.06 -9.95 2.65
CA ALA A 62 -13.16 -10.08 1.20
C ALA A 62 -12.65 -8.84 0.47
N ALA A 63 -12.96 -7.65 0.98
CA ALA A 63 -12.52 -6.40 0.39
C ALA A 63 -11.00 -6.24 0.48
N GLY A 64 -10.42 -6.55 1.65
CA GLY A 64 -8.98 -6.47 1.87
C GLY A 64 -8.22 -7.44 0.99
N PHE A 65 -8.69 -8.67 0.83
CA PHE A 65 -8.06 -9.64 -0.06
C PHE A 65 -8.12 -9.21 -1.52
N LYS A 66 -9.23 -8.61 -1.93
CA LYS A 66 -9.41 -8.11 -3.29
C LYS A 66 -8.43 -6.98 -3.60
N ILE A 67 -8.27 -6.03 -2.68
CA ILE A 67 -7.31 -4.94 -2.81
C ILE A 67 -5.89 -5.49 -2.89
N ARG A 68 -5.53 -6.40 -1.98
CA ARG A 68 -4.20 -7.01 -1.95
C ARG A 68 -3.88 -7.74 -3.26
N HIS A 69 -4.81 -8.53 -3.74
CA HIS A 69 -4.64 -9.27 -4.99
C HIS A 69 -4.43 -8.33 -6.18
N PHE A 70 -5.26 -7.29 -6.25
CA PHE A 70 -5.17 -6.31 -7.33
C PHE A 70 -3.82 -5.59 -7.32
N VAL A 71 -3.41 -5.07 -6.17
CA VAL A 71 -2.16 -4.31 -6.06
C VAL A 71 -0.95 -5.20 -6.33
N THR A 72 -0.95 -6.43 -5.82
CA THR A 72 0.14 -7.38 -6.07
C THR A 72 0.29 -7.64 -7.57
N GLY A 73 -0.81 -7.83 -8.28
CA GLY A 73 -0.78 -8.01 -9.74
C GLY A 73 -0.33 -6.75 -10.48
N LEU A 74 -0.71 -5.59 -9.96
CA LEU A 74 -0.38 -4.30 -10.57
C LEU A 74 1.14 -4.01 -10.52
N VAL A 75 1.75 -4.20 -9.35
CA VAL A 75 3.16 -3.82 -9.14
C VAL A 75 4.14 -4.97 -9.40
N GLY A 76 3.66 -6.20 -9.47
CA GLY A 76 4.48 -7.38 -9.59
C GLY A 76 4.78 -8.00 -8.23
N ALA A 77 4.57 -9.32 -8.11
CA ALA A 77 4.73 -10.03 -6.84
C ALA A 77 6.15 -9.92 -6.27
N GLU A 78 7.14 -9.75 -7.12
CA GLU A 78 8.54 -9.60 -6.73
C GLU A 78 8.82 -8.30 -5.96
N HIS A 79 7.92 -7.33 -6.04
CA HIS A 79 8.07 -6.04 -5.37
C HIS A 79 7.29 -5.93 -4.06
N VAL A 80 6.56 -6.97 -3.68
CA VAL A 80 5.71 -6.96 -2.48
C VAL A 80 6.35 -7.71 -1.32
#